data_6a5130d8df4863b053e76415342c4894
#
_entry.id   6a5130d8df4863b053e76415342c4894
#
_cell.length_a   1.000
_cell.length_b   1.000
_cell.length_c   1.000
_cell.angle_alpha   90.00
_cell.angle_beta   90.00
_cell.angle_gamma   90.00
#
_symmetry.space_group_name_H-M   'P 1'
#
loop_
_entity.id
_entity.type
_entity.pdbx_description
1 polymer ?
#
loop_
_entity_poly.entity_id
_entity_poly.type
_entity_poly.pdbx_seq_one_letter_code
_entity_poly.pdbx_strand_id
1 'polypeptide(L)'
;LARERDLPDEELSFLIESGKAGVFLAEEADRIRRQVYGTDVYIRGLIEFTNYCKNNCYYCGIRASDRKTERYRLSKEQILQCCEEGYDLGFRTFVLQGGEDPFFSDERICDIVSEIKGRFPDCAVTLSIGEKTKESYQAYFDAGADRYLLRHETADDAHYGKLHPKDMS
;
A
#
# COMPACT_ATOMS: atom_id res chain seq x y z
N LEU A 1 -2.88 12.94 -24.87
CA LEU A 1 -2.59 12.46 -23.51
C LEU A 1 -2.81 13.54 -22.45
N ALA A 2 -2.15 14.68 -22.55
CA ALA A 2 -2.25 15.75 -21.53
C ALA A 2 -3.66 16.39 -21.43
N ARG A 3 -4.46 16.33 -22.48
CA ARG A 3 -5.80 16.93 -22.52
C ARG A 3 -6.93 15.93 -22.23
N GLU A 4 -6.83 14.71 -22.75
CA GLU A 4 -7.91 13.72 -22.70
C GLU A 4 -7.76 12.74 -21.54
N ARG A 5 -6.57 12.62 -20.97
CA ARG A 5 -6.21 11.68 -19.88
C ARG A 5 -6.53 10.22 -20.16
N ASP A 6 -6.77 9.92 -21.42
CA ASP A 6 -7.07 8.59 -21.92
C ASP A 6 -6.44 8.42 -23.30
N LEU A 7 -6.07 7.20 -23.64
CA LEU A 7 -5.50 6.84 -24.93
C LEU A 7 -6.08 5.50 -25.37
N PRO A 8 -6.33 5.34 -26.69
CA PRO A 8 -6.56 4.01 -27.26
C PRO A 8 -5.40 3.06 -26.94
N ASP A 9 -5.71 1.79 -26.75
CA ASP A 9 -4.72 0.75 -26.37
C ASP A 9 -3.51 0.71 -27.32
N GLU A 10 -3.74 0.92 -28.63
CA GLU A 10 -2.68 0.95 -29.63
C GLU A 10 -1.71 2.10 -29.44
N GLU A 11 -2.22 3.29 -29.10
CA GLU A 11 -1.39 4.46 -28.81
C GLU A 11 -0.65 4.30 -27.48
N LEU A 12 -1.30 3.73 -26.48
CA LEU A 12 -0.69 3.43 -25.20
C LEU A 12 0.44 2.42 -25.35
N SER A 13 0.20 1.34 -26.09
CA SER A 13 1.22 0.31 -26.40
C SER A 13 2.41 0.93 -27.12
N PHE A 14 2.15 1.76 -28.14
CA PHE A 14 3.22 2.48 -28.86
C PHE A 14 4.09 3.34 -27.92
N LEU A 15 3.46 4.07 -26.98
CA LEU A 15 4.20 4.89 -26.03
C LEU A 15 5.03 4.05 -25.04
N ILE A 16 4.51 2.91 -24.60
CA ILE A 16 5.22 2.01 -23.68
C ILE A 16 6.40 1.32 -24.38
N GLU A 17 6.20 0.85 -25.60
CA GLU A 17 7.20 0.09 -26.35
C GLU A 17 8.24 1.00 -27.04
N SER A 18 7.88 2.25 -27.34
CA SER A 18 8.74 3.20 -28.02
C SER A 18 9.82 3.74 -27.10
N GLY A 19 11.04 3.25 -27.20
CA GLY A 19 12.20 3.81 -26.49
C GLY A 19 12.46 5.31 -26.80
N LYS A 20 11.87 5.85 -27.86
CA LYS A 20 12.01 7.28 -28.23
C LYS A 20 11.05 8.19 -27.47
N ALA A 21 9.93 7.66 -26.99
CA ALA A 21 8.94 8.45 -26.25
C ALA A 21 9.36 8.71 -24.79
N GLY A 22 10.28 7.93 -24.23
CA GLY A 22 10.63 7.96 -22.81
C GLY A 22 11.10 9.33 -22.30
N VAL A 23 11.94 10.03 -23.05
CA VAL A 23 12.44 11.37 -22.67
C VAL A 23 11.28 12.37 -22.64
N PHE A 24 10.48 12.41 -23.70
CA PHE A 24 9.31 13.28 -23.79
C PHE A 24 8.30 13.02 -22.67
N LEU A 25 8.00 11.74 -22.40
CA LEU A 25 7.08 11.38 -21.33
C LEU A 25 7.60 11.77 -19.94
N ALA A 26 8.91 11.63 -19.70
CA ALA A 26 9.54 12.04 -18.44
C ALA A 26 9.48 13.56 -18.25
N GLU A 27 9.77 14.34 -19.30
CA GLU A 27 9.71 15.81 -19.28
C GLU A 27 8.27 16.30 -19.02
N GLU A 28 7.27 15.74 -19.71
CA GLU A 28 5.87 16.09 -19.50
C GLU A 28 5.36 15.68 -18.13
N ALA A 29 5.74 14.49 -17.64
CA ALA A 29 5.40 14.04 -16.29
C ALA A 29 6.01 14.97 -15.23
N ASP A 30 7.29 15.38 -15.37
CA ASP A 30 7.93 16.31 -14.45
C ASP A 30 7.28 17.70 -14.51
N ARG A 31 6.93 18.17 -15.71
CA ARG A 31 6.22 19.44 -15.87
C ARG A 31 4.89 19.45 -15.13
N ILE A 32 4.08 18.41 -15.30
CA ILE A 32 2.78 18.26 -14.62
C ILE A 32 2.98 18.14 -13.11
N ARG A 33 3.94 17.32 -12.68
CA ARG A 33 4.29 17.15 -11.26
C ARG A 33 4.63 18.50 -10.62
N ARG A 34 5.48 19.30 -11.27
CA ARG A 34 5.88 20.62 -10.76
C ARG A 34 4.71 21.59 -10.65
N GLN A 35 3.73 21.52 -11.56
CA GLN A 35 2.52 22.34 -11.49
C GLN A 35 1.62 21.99 -10.30
N VAL A 36 1.57 20.70 -9.90
CA VAL A 36 0.69 20.21 -8.85
C VAL A 36 1.39 20.18 -7.48
N TYR A 37 2.64 19.73 -7.42
CA TYR A 37 3.36 19.46 -6.18
C TYR A 37 4.64 20.28 -6.00
N GLY A 38 5.00 21.15 -6.96
CA GLY A 38 6.27 21.84 -6.92
C GLY A 38 7.46 20.90 -7.06
N THR A 39 8.49 21.10 -6.26
CA THR A 39 9.70 20.27 -6.19
C THR A 39 9.71 19.33 -4.98
N ASP A 40 8.68 19.37 -4.16
CA ASP A 40 8.63 18.62 -2.91
C ASP A 40 8.57 17.11 -3.14
N VAL A 41 9.20 16.38 -2.24
CA VAL A 41 9.17 14.92 -2.17
C VAL A 41 8.45 14.53 -0.87
N TYR A 42 7.31 13.86 -1.01
CA TYR A 42 6.51 13.43 0.14
C TYR A 42 7.01 12.07 0.65
N ILE A 43 7.55 12.06 1.86
CA ILE A 43 8.00 10.84 2.55
C ILE A 43 6.84 10.25 3.36
N ARG A 44 6.81 8.92 3.46
CA ARG A 44 5.81 8.18 4.24
C ARG A 44 6.50 7.35 5.31
N GLY A 45 5.98 7.38 6.52
CA GLY A 45 6.40 6.48 7.60
C GLY A 45 5.80 5.09 7.38
N LEU A 46 6.64 4.10 7.10
CA LEU A 46 6.21 2.71 6.97
C LEU A 46 6.33 2.01 8.33
N ILE A 47 5.24 1.41 8.79
CA ILE A 47 5.17 0.62 10.02
C ILE A 47 4.77 -0.80 9.63
N GLU A 48 5.74 -1.70 9.59
CA GLU A 48 5.50 -3.13 9.38
C GLU A 48 5.12 -3.78 10.71
N PHE A 49 3.82 -3.77 11.03
CA PHE A 49 3.34 -4.13 12.36
C PHE A 49 3.17 -5.63 12.60
N THR A 50 3.19 -6.43 11.54
CA THR A 50 3.17 -7.89 11.61
C THR A 50 3.83 -8.51 10.38
N ASN A 51 4.54 -9.61 10.56
CA ASN A 51 5.04 -10.44 9.47
C ASN A 51 4.40 -11.84 9.45
N TYR A 52 3.28 -12.03 10.16
CA TYR A 52 2.43 -13.20 9.97
C TYR A 52 1.57 -13.02 8.73
N CYS A 53 1.39 -14.10 7.96
CA CYS A 53 0.49 -14.12 6.82
C CYS A 53 -0.15 -15.50 6.71
N LYS A 54 -1.44 -15.56 6.38
CA LYS A 54 -2.15 -16.81 6.10
C LYS A 54 -1.81 -17.40 4.73
N ASN A 55 -1.32 -16.57 3.80
CA ASN A 55 -1.10 -16.89 2.40
C ASN A 55 0.28 -17.51 2.14
N ASN A 56 0.40 -18.22 1.01
CA ASN A 56 1.63 -18.90 0.59
C ASN A 56 2.15 -18.43 -0.78
N CYS A 57 2.05 -17.15 -1.08
CA CYS A 57 2.61 -16.57 -2.32
C CYS A 57 4.09 -16.98 -2.47
N TYR A 58 4.45 -17.61 -3.58
CA TYR A 58 5.76 -18.26 -3.74
C TYR A 58 6.95 -17.29 -3.70
N TYR A 59 6.73 -16.05 -4.05
CA TYR A 59 7.75 -14.99 -4.03
C TYR A 59 7.91 -14.29 -2.67
N CYS A 60 7.00 -14.54 -1.71
CA CYS A 60 6.94 -13.75 -0.49
C CYS A 60 7.78 -14.37 0.64
N GLY A 61 8.67 -13.57 1.24
CA GLY A 61 9.50 -14.00 2.37
C GLY A 61 8.74 -14.19 3.68
N ILE A 62 7.52 -13.63 3.79
CA ILE A 62 6.67 -13.81 4.99
C ILE A 62 5.50 -14.78 4.75
N ARG A 63 5.53 -15.60 3.69
CA ARG A 63 4.49 -16.61 3.43
C ARG A 63 4.33 -17.58 4.58
N ALA A 64 3.14 -18.12 4.77
CA ALA A 64 2.79 -19.00 5.89
C ALA A 64 3.72 -20.21 6.06
N SER A 65 4.21 -20.78 4.94
CA SER A 65 5.08 -21.96 4.95
C SER A 65 6.55 -21.67 5.27
N ASP A 66 6.98 -20.39 5.26
CA ASP A 66 8.35 -20.06 5.62
C ASP A 66 8.55 -20.16 7.13
N ARG A 67 9.30 -21.20 7.54
CA ARG A 67 9.62 -21.50 8.93
C ARG A 67 10.95 -20.91 9.41
N LYS A 68 11.69 -20.27 8.51
CA LYS A 68 12.98 -19.65 8.84
C LYS A 68 12.83 -18.20 9.30
N THR A 69 11.73 -17.55 8.91
CA THR A 69 11.44 -16.18 9.27
C THR A 69 11.02 -16.09 10.73
N GLU A 70 11.74 -15.32 11.53
CA GLU A 70 11.33 -14.95 12.88
C GLU A 70 10.04 -14.12 12.81
N ARG A 71 9.00 -14.57 13.52
CA ARG A 71 7.68 -13.98 13.47
C ARG A 71 7.44 -13.02 14.62
N TYR A 72 6.83 -11.87 14.32
CA TYR A 72 6.48 -10.85 15.30
C TYR A 72 5.12 -10.21 15.00
N ARG A 73 4.56 -9.62 16.03
CA ARG A 73 3.42 -8.69 15.98
C ARG A 73 3.73 -7.54 16.91
N LEU A 74 3.58 -6.32 16.44
CA LEU A 74 3.62 -5.15 17.31
C LEU A 74 2.30 -5.04 18.07
N SER A 75 2.37 -4.59 19.31
CA SER A 75 1.19 -4.20 20.05
C SER A 75 0.63 -2.86 19.54
N LYS A 76 -0.60 -2.51 19.90
CA LYS A 76 -1.18 -1.20 19.59
C LYS A 76 -0.29 -0.07 20.10
N GLU A 77 0.21 -0.19 21.33
CA GLU A 77 1.08 0.80 21.96
C GLU A 77 2.38 1.00 21.17
N GLN A 78 2.99 -0.09 20.68
CA GLN A 78 4.20 -0.03 19.86
C GLN A 78 3.93 0.64 18.51
N ILE A 79 2.79 0.35 17.88
CA ILE A 79 2.38 1.01 16.63
C ILE A 79 2.19 2.51 16.86
N LEU A 80 1.52 2.90 17.94
CA LEU A 80 1.29 4.30 18.28
C LEU A 80 2.60 5.03 18.63
N GLN A 81 3.53 4.36 19.30
CA GLN A 81 4.87 4.89 19.56
C GLN A 81 5.62 5.16 18.24
N CYS A 82 5.59 4.23 17.28
CA CYS A 82 6.18 4.46 15.96
C CYS A 82 5.54 5.67 15.25
N CYS A 83 4.23 5.87 15.40
CA CYS A 83 3.56 7.06 14.85
C CYS A 83 4.03 8.34 15.52
N GLU A 84 4.18 8.35 16.85
CA GLU A 84 4.66 9.50 17.61
C GLU A 84 6.09 9.90 17.21
N GLU A 85 7.00 8.93 17.21
CA GLU A 85 8.39 9.13 16.76
C GLU A 85 8.44 9.64 15.31
N GLY A 86 7.63 9.04 14.42
CA GLY A 86 7.54 9.48 13.02
C GLY A 86 6.96 10.88 12.88
N TYR A 87 5.96 11.24 13.69
CA TYR A 87 5.37 12.58 13.70
C TYR A 87 6.38 13.66 14.08
N ASP A 88 7.17 13.38 15.13
CA ASP A 88 8.25 14.27 15.60
C ASP A 88 9.36 14.45 14.54
N LEU A 89 9.61 13.41 13.75
CA LEU A 89 10.53 13.46 12.59
C LEU A 89 9.94 14.17 11.36
N GLY A 90 8.68 14.60 11.42
CA GLY A 90 8.02 15.35 10.34
C GLY A 90 7.20 14.50 9.36
N PHE A 91 7.03 13.19 9.57
CA PHE A 91 6.12 12.39 8.76
C PHE A 91 4.67 12.84 8.95
N ARG A 92 3.92 12.87 7.85
CA ARG A 92 2.49 13.22 7.83
C ARG A 92 1.66 12.18 7.08
N THR A 93 2.24 11.04 6.80
CA THR A 93 1.56 9.85 6.28
C THR A 93 2.17 8.62 6.94
N PHE A 94 1.33 7.79 7.55
CA PHE A 94 1.72 6.49 8.08
C PHE A 94 1.13 5.39 7.21
N VAL A 95 1.96 4.42 6.85
CA VAL A 95 1.55 3.23 6.12
C VAL A 95 1.64 2.04 7.06
N LEU A 96 0.51 1.50 7.48
CA LEU A 96 0.44 0.28 8.27
C LEU A 96 0.48 -0.91 7.30
N GLN A 97 1.59 -1.61 7.28
CA GLN A 97 1.79 -2.75 6.39
C GLN A 97 1.99 -4.04 7.18
N GLY A 98 1.44 -5.12 6.66
CA GLY A 98 1.64 -6.46 7.21
C GLY A 98 1.22 -7.53 6.23
N GLY A 99 1.44 -8.78 6.61
CA GLY A 99 0.78 -9.90 5.95
C GLY A 99 -0.71 -9.96 6.30
N GLU A 100 -1.45 -10.81 5.62
CA GLU A 100 -2.84 -11.11 5.99
C GLU A 100 -2.87 -11.96 7.27
N ASP A 101 -2.79 -11.27 8.39
CA ASP A 101 -2.72 -11.84 9.72
C ASP A 101 -4.11 -11.85 10.39
N PRO A 102 -4.73 -13.01 10.61
CA PRO A 102 -6.06 -13.10 11.24
C PRO A 102 -6.11 -12.56 12.68
N PHE A 103 -4.96 -12.39 13.34
CA PHE A 103 -4.91 -11.78 14.66
C PHE A 103 -5.40 -10.34 14.65
N PHE A 104 -5.11 -9.59 13.60
CA PHE A 104 -5.58 -8.23 13.42
C PHE A 104 -6.95 -8.25 12.74
N SER A 105 -8.00 -8.50 13.56
CA SER A 105 -9.40 -8.40 13.11
C SER A 105 -9.73 -6.97 12.65
N ASP A 106 -10.83 -6.82 11.94
CA ASP A 106 -11.29 -5.49 11.48
C ASP A 106 -11.48 -4.52 12.65
N GLU A 107 -12.02 -5.00 13.78
CA GLU A 107 -12.20 -4.18 14.98
C GLU A 107 -10.86 -3.67 15.53
N ARG A 108 -9.83 -4.52 15.56
CA ARG A 108 -8.48 -4.12 16.02
C ARG A 108 -7.85 -3.11 15.09
N ILE A 109 -7.98 -3.30 13.78
CA ILE A 109 -7.47 -2.34 12.79
C ILE A 109 -8.21 -1.01 12.91
N CYS A 110 -9.55 -1.02 13.02
CA CYS A 110 -10.36 0.18 13.21
C CYS A 110 -9.96 0.92 14.50
N ASP A 111 -9.76 0.20 15.60
CA ASP A 111 -9.33 0.78 16.89
C ASP A 111 -7.95 1.46 16.77
N ILE A 112 -6.98 0.81 16.10
CA ILE A 112 -5.65 1.40 15.85
C ILE A 112 -5.77 2.65 14.96
N VAL A 113 -6.52 2.57 13.86
CA VAL A 113 -6.70 3.70 12.92
C VAL A 113 -7.34 4.89 13.62
N SER A 114 -8.43 4.65 14.36
CA SER A 114 -9.14 5.70 15.09
C SER A 114 -8.25 6.39 16.12
N GLU A 115 -7.42 5.62 16.82
CA GLU A 115 -6.48 6.17 17.80
C GLU A 115 -5.39 7.01 17.13
N ILE A 116 -4.83 6.56 15.99
CA ILE A 116 -3.86 7.33 15.22
C ILE A 116 -4.49 8.66 14.75
N LYS A 117 -5.71 8.60 14.19
CA LYS A 117 -6.42 9.81 13.72
C LYS A 117 -6.78 10.76 14.85
N GLY A 118 -7.08 10.22 16.02
CA GLY A 118 -7.34 11.02 17.23
C GLY A 118 -6.11 11.76 17.73
N ARG A 119 -4.94 11.14 17.70
CA ARG A 119 -3.68 11.75 18.16
C ARG A 119 -3.02 12.64 17.08
N PHE A 120 -3.13 12.27 15.82
CA PHE A 120 -2.46 12.91 14.68
C PHE A 120 -3.47 13.23 13.55
N PRO A 121 -4.40 14.16 13.78
CA PRO A 121 -5.51 14.42 12.85
C PRO A 121 -5.05 14.97 11.48
N ASP A 122 -3.88 15.58 11.41
CA ASP A 122 -3.23 16.08 10.18
C ASP A 122 -2.44 15.00 9.42
N CYS A 123 -2.33 13.78 9.96
CA CYS A 123 -1.68 12.68 9.29
C CYS A 123 -2.66 11.84 8.48
N ALA A 124 -2.21 11.41 7.30
CA ALA A 124 -2.92 10.42 6.52
C ALA A 124 -2.53 8.99 6.94
N VAL A 125 -3.51 8.10 7.06
CA VAL A 125 -3.32 6.69 7.35
C VAL A 125 -3.59 5.86 6.10
N THR A 126 -2.61 5.06 5.69
CA THR A 126 -2.72 4.11 4.58
C THR A 126 -2.64 2.69 5.13
N LEU A 127 -3.56 1.82 4.77
CA LEU A 127 -3.52 0.40 5.09
C LEU A 127 -2.98 -0.42 3.91
N SER A 128 -2.13 -1.41 4.18
CA SER A 128 -1.60 -2.38 3.22
C SER A 128 -1.53 -3.75 3.89
N ILE A 129 -2.69 -4.41 4.02
CA ILE A 129 -2.92 -5.62 4.82
C ILE A 129 -3.64 -6.72 4.02
N GLY A 130 -3.44 -6.75 2.71
CA GLY A 130 -4.00 -7.75 1.81
C GLY A 130 -5.44 -7.48 1.39
N GLU A 131 -6.10 -8.51 0.87
CA GLU A 131 -7.47 -8.40 0.39
C GLU A 131 -8.49 -8.48 1.53
N LYS A 132 -9.54 -7.67 1.42
CA LYS A 132 -10.60 -7.56 2.42
C LYS A 132 -11.98 -7.52 1.76
N THR A 133 -13.02 -7.71 2.55
CA THR A 133 -14.39 -7.53 2.06
C THR A 133 -14.73 -6.04 1.89
N LYS A 134 -15.78 -5.76 1.14
CA LYS A 134 -16.29 -4.39 0.98
C LYS A 134 -16.67 -3.77 2.33
N GLU A 135 -17.25 -4.58 3.22
CA GLU A 135 -17.65 -4.17 4.57
C GLU A 135 -16.43 -3.82 5.42
N SER A 136 -15.34 -4.58 5.31
CA SER A 136 -14.07 -4.28 5.98
C SER A 136 -13.49 -2.96 5.48
N TYR A 137 -13.45 -2.74 4.15
CA TYR A 137 -12.97 -1.47 3.60
C TYR A 137 -13.81 -0.28 4.07
N GLN A 138 -15.14 -0.44 4.13
CA GLN A 138 -16.02 0.61 4.65
C GLN A 138 -15.72 0.90 6.13
N ALA A 139 -15.57 -0.14 6.96
CA ALA A 139 -15.25 0.01 8.37
C ALA A 139 -13.92 0.74 8.58
N TYR A 140 -12.90 0.43 7.78
CA TYR A 140 -11.60 1.12 7.86
C TYR A 140 -11.70 2.58 7.44
N PHE A 141 -12.48 2.89 6.40
CA PHE A 141 -12.75 4.26 5.98
C PHE A 141 -13.49 5.04 7.08
N ASP A 142 -14.52 4.46 7.66
CA ASP A 142 -15.29 5.07 8.75
C ASP A 142 -14.44 5.29 10.02
N ALA A 143 -13.44 4.42 10.26
CA ALA A 143 -12.46 4.59 11.32
C ALA A 143 -11.43 5.69 11.05
N GLY A 144 -11.37 6.22 9.81
CA GLY A 144 -10.49 7.31 9.41
C GLY A 144 -9.30 6.93 8.55
N ALA A 145 -9.24 5.72 7.99
CA ALA A 145 -8.22 5.37 7.01
C ALA A 145 -8.42 6.18 5.72
N ASP A 146 -7.38 6.87 5.29
CA ASP A 146 -7.44 7.76 4.12
C ASP A 146 -7.17 7.02 2.81
N ARG A 147 -6.42 5.93 2.85
CA ARG A 147 -5.98 5.18 1.66
C ARG A 147 -5.85 3.69 1.95
N TYR A 148 -6.03 2.91 0.90
CA TYR A 148 -5.72 1.49 0.91
C TYR A 148 -4.77 1.16 -0.24
N LEU A 149 -3.68 0.45 0.05
CA LEU A 149 -2.72 -0.02 -0.93
C LEU A 149 -2.93 -1.53 -1.12
N LEU A 150 -3.51 -1.91 -2.24
CA LEU A 150 -3.62 -3.29 -2.69
C LEU A 150 -2.68 -3.50 -3.87
N ARG A 151 -1.79 -4.47 -3.77
CA ARG A 151 -0.84 -4.79 -4.84
C ARG A 151 -1.55 -5.57 -5.93
N HIS A 152 -1.39 -5.12 -7.15
CA HIS A 152 -1.97 -5.79 -8.31
C HIS A 152 -1.21 -7.06 -8.72
N GLU A 153 0.10 -7.12 -8.44
CA GLU A 153 1.07 -8.18 -8.75
C GLU A 153 1.22 -8.42 -10.27
N THR A 154 0.19 -8.88 -10.96
CA THR A 154 0.17 -9.10 -12.41
C THR A 154 -1.26 -9.09 -12.95
N ALA A 155 -1.43 -8.64 -14.21
CA ALA A 155 -2.70 -8.68 -14.93
C ALA A 155 -2.88 -9.96 -15.77
N ASP A 156 -1.89 -10.85 -15.79
CA ASP A 156 -1.90 -12.11 -16.54
C ASP A 156 -2.23 -13.28 -15.62
N ASP A 157 -3.38 -13.93 -15.84
CA ASP A 157 -3.88 -15.04 -15.01
C ASP A 157 -2.91 -16.25 -15.00
N ALA A 158 -2.27 -16.54 -16.14
CA ALA A 158 -1.32 -17.63 -16.22
C ALA A 158 -0.03 -17.33 -15.45
N HIS A 159 0.37 -16.05 -15.40
CA HIS A 159 1.47 -15.60 -14.58
C HIS A 159 1.07 -15.59 -13.09
N TYR A 160 -0.12 -15.13 -12.76
CA TYR A 160 -0.65 -15.15 -11.39
C TYR A 160 -0.64 -16.57 -10.82
N GLY A 161 -1.10 -17.57 -11.59
CA GLY A 161 -1.07 -18.98 -11.20
C GLY A 161 0.33 -19.57 -11.01
N LYS A 162 1.40 -18.93 -11.53
CA LYS A 162 2.79 -19.33 -11.24
C LYS A 162 3.33 -18.72 -9.95
N LEU A 163 2.78 -17.61 -9.52
CA LEU A 163 3.20 -16.85 -8.34
C LEU A 163 2.48 -17.30 -7.06
N HIS A 164 1.32 -17.93 -7.20
CA HIS A 164 0.43 -18.26 -6.09
C HIS A 164 0.04 -19.74 -6.08
N PRO A 165 -0.28 -20.29 -4.88
CA PRO A 165 -0.91 -21.61 -4.78
C PRO A 165 -2.25 -21.66 -5.51
N LYS A 166 -2.64 -22.88 -5.95
CA LYS A 166 -3.87 -23.08 -6.73
C LYS A 166 -5.18 -22.75 -5.99
N ASP A 167 -5.14 -22.71 -4.68
CA ASP A 167 -6.25 -22.36 -3.78
C ASP A 167 -6.35 -20.85 -3.49
N MET A 168 -5.44 -20.04 -4.07
CA MET A 168 -5.51 -18.59 -4.10
C MET A 168 -5.99 -18.16 -5.48
N SER A 169 -7.23 -17.74 -5.59
CA SER A 169 -7.84 -17.23 -6.83
C SER A 169 -8.42 -15.85 -6.59
#